data_06464af4ce9d5166ca121f92d824c53d
#
_entry.id   06464af4ce9d5166ca121f92d824c53d
#
_cell.length_a   1.000
_cell.length_b   1.000
_cell.length_c   1.000
_cell.angle_alpha   90.00
_cell.angle_beta   90.00
_cell.angle_gamma   90.00
#
_symmetry.space_group_name_H-M   'P 1'
#
loop_
_entity.id
_entity.type
_entity.pdbx_description
1 polymer ?
#
loop_
_entity_poly.entity_id
_entity_poly.type
_entity_poly.pdbx_seq_one_letter_code
_entity_poly.pdbx_strand_id
1 'polypeptide(L)'
;IPSTEPDQQAFRNKATNFEDFEFIAFLNSRNIRRKGISDLLAGFKQFRSNLPKDKQDKVALILHTDPIDNNGTDLPVVADALDPEMKVIFSTQKLPTEALNRLYNIADVVCNPSSAEGFGLSHMEAMMSGTPTIATVVGGLQDQMGFTNKSGEYITIKDFTENVPSNSTGLMGEKHGCWTYPLWPNQSIQGSPSTPYIYDSRPTIED
;
A
#
# COMPACT_ATOMS: atom_id res chain seq x y z
N ILE A 1 6.36 2.83 -16.79
CA ILE A 1 5.83 2.53 -18.13
C ILE A 1 5.37 1.09 -18.08
N PRO A 2 4.08 0.81 -18.34
CA PRO A 2 3.59 -0.56 -18.38
C PRO A 2 4.42 -1.33 -19.39
N SER A 3 4.92 -2.45 -18.96
CA SER A 3 5.96 -3.19 -19.63
C SER A 3 5.44 -3.95 -20.84
N THR A 4 5.65 -3.39 -21.99
CA THR A 4 5.52 -4.10 -23.29
C THR A 4 6.86 -4.70 -23.74
N GLU A 5 7.91 -4.54 -22.96
CA GLU A 5 9.23 -5.08 -23.29
C GLU A 5 9.29 -6.58 -23.01
N PRO A 6 9.82 -7.42 -23.92
CA PRO A 6 9.90 -8.87 -23.72
C PRO A 6 10.61 -9.30 -22.42
N ASP A 7 11.61 -8.53 -22.00
CA ASP A 7 12.37 -8.77 -20.76
C ASP A 7 11.49 -8.52 -19.51
N GLN A 8 10.62 -7.53 -19.56
CA GLN A 8 9.70 -7.24 -18.46
C GLN A 8 8.60 -8.29 -18.34
N GLN A 9 8.07 -8.77 -19.46
CA GLN A 9 7.09 -9.87 -19.46
C GLN A 9 7.73 -11.15 -18.91
N ALA A 10 8.96 -11.46 -19.28
CA ALA A 10 9.69 -12.57 -18.72
C ALA A 10 9.91 -12.43 -17.21
N PHE A 11 10.19 -11.21 -16.73
CA PHE A 11 10.27 -10.93 -15.30
C PHE A 11 8.92 -11.08 -14.60
N ARG A 12 7.83 -10.54 -15.19
CA ARG A 12 6.46 -10.71 -14.67
C ARG A 12 6.13 -12.19 -14.51
N ASN A 13 6.33 -12.98 -15.55
CA ASN A 13 6.07 -14.43 -15.52
C ASN A 13 6.85 -15.13 -14.39
N LYS A 14 8.13 -14.79 -14.22
CA LYS A 14 8.94 -15.34 -13.13
C LYS A 14 8.45 -14.89 -11.76
N ALA A 15 8.11 -13.63 -11.60
CA ALA A 15 7.62 -13.08 -10.33
C ALA A 15 6.26 -13.64 -9.92
N THR A 16 5.46 -14.06 -10.89
CA THR A 16 4.12 -14.64 -10.68
C THR A 16 4.11 -16.18 -10.77
N ASN A 17 5.27 -16.84 -10.72
CA ASN A 17 5.39 -18.29 -10.89
C ASN A 17 4.73 -18.81 -12.18
N PHE A 18 4.79 -18.01 -13.26
CA PHE A 18 4.18 -18.29 -14.56
C PHE A 18 2.64 -18.36 -14.57
N GLU A 19 1.98 -17.91 -13.51
CA GLU A 19 0.54 -17.69 -13.52
C GLU A 19 0.19 -16.40 -14.27
N ASP A 20 -0.91 -16.41 -15.02
CA ASP A 20 -1.39 -15.29 -15.83
C ASP A 20 -2.41 -14.46 -15.04
N PHE A 21 -1.93 -13.42 -14.34
CA PHE A 21 -2.79 -12.51 -13.61
C PHE A 21 -3.14 -11.27 -14.45
N GLU A 22 -4.40 -10.87 -14.42
CA GLU A 22 -4.90 -9.66 -15.04
C GLU A 22 -4.62 -8.42 -14.17
N PHE A 23 -4.54 -8.61 -12.83
CA PHE A 23 -4.29 -7.52 -11.87
C PHE A 23 -3.35 -7.97 -10.77
N ILE A 24 -2.36 -7.14 -10.48
CA ILE A 24 -1.37 -7.36 -9.42
C ILE A 24 -1.34 -6.15 -8.48
N ALA A 25 -1.72 -6.36 -7.23
CA ALA A 25 -1.42 -5.43 -6.15
C ALA A 25 -0.02 -5.75 -5.56
N PHE A 26 0.72 -4.72 -5.16
CA PHE A 26 2.07 -4.87 -4.62
C PHE A 26 2.26 -4.09 -3.33
N LEU A 27 2.98 -4.68 -2.40
CA LEU A 27 3.46 -3.99 -1.20
C LEU A 27 4.94 -4.28 -1.00
N ASN A 28 5.73 -3.23 -0.77
CA ASN A 28 7.14 -3.31 -0.37
C ASN A 28 7.30 -2.68 1.01
N SER A 29 7.42 -3.51 2.05
CA SER A 29 7.59 -3.02 3.42
C SER A 29 8.07 -4.11 4.35
N ARG A 30 8.71 -3.75 5.46
CA ARG A 30 8.98 -4.69 6.55
C ARG A 30 7.68 -5.13 7.21
N ASN A 31 7.57 -6.40 7.56
CA ASN A 31 6.44 -6.95 8.30
C ASN A 31 6.50 -6.50 9.77
N ILE A 32 5.98 -5.33 10.06
CA ILE A 32 5.81 -4.80 11.41
C ILE A 32 4.40 -4.21 11.56
N ARG A 33 3.89 -4.22 12.80
CA ARG A 33 2.50 -3.87 13.11
C ARG A 33 1.99 -2.61 12.42
N ARG A 34 2.74 -1.49 12.50
CA ARG A 34 2.30 -0.20 11.93
C ARG A 34 2.17 -0.19 10.40
N LYS A 35 2.68 -1.20 9.71
CA LYS A 35 2.60 -1.30 8.25
C LYS A 35 1.28 -1.87 7.73
N GLY A 36 0.42 -2.38 8.62
CA GLY A 36 -0.95 -2.77 8.28
C GLY A 36 -1.05 -3.90 7.23
N ILE A 37 -0.05 -4.81 7.16
CA ILE A 37 -0.04 -5.84 6.11
C ILE A 37 -1.20 -6.82 6.29
N SER A 38 -1.57 -7.14 7.54
CA SER A 38 -2.73 -7.99 7.82
C SER A 38 -4.03 -7.32 7.39
N ASP A 39 -4.14 -6.00 7.56
CA ASP A 39 -5.29 -5.22 7.12
C ASP A 39 -5.37 -5.21 5.58
N LEU A 40 -4.21 -5.09 4.90
CA LEU A 40 -4.14 -5.24 3.44
C LEU A 40 -4.59 -6.62 2.97
N LEU A 41 -4.18 -7.69 3.65
CA LEU A 41 -4.65 -9.05 3.31
C LEU A 41 -6.17 -9.16 3.41
N ALA A 42 -6.77 -8.60 4.48
CA ALA A 42 -8.22 -8.59 4.65
C ALA A 42 -8.92 -7.74 3.58
N GLY A 43 -8.39 -6.56 3.26
CA GLY A 43 -8.89 -5.70 2.17
C GLY A 43 -8.77 -6.38 0.80
N PHE A 44 -7.65 -7.04 0.52
CA PHE A 44 -7.46 -7.77 -0.73
C PHE A 44 -8.43 -8.97 -0.87
N LYS A 45 -8.69 -9.68 0.23
CA LYS A 45 -9.72 -10.73 0.28
C LYS A 45 -11.09 -10.15 -0.05
N GLN A 46 -11.45 -9.01 0.53
CA GLN A 46 -12.71 -8.32 0.25
C GLN A 46 -12.80 -7.90 -1.22
N PHE A 47 -11.75 -7.28 -1.76
CA PHE A 47 -11.64 -6.92 -3.18
C PHE A 47 -11.87 -8.14 -4.07
N ARG A 48 -11.13 -9.24 -3.85
CA ARG A 48 -11.26 -10.49 -4.60
C ARG A 48 -12.70 -11.03 -4.55
N SER A 49 -13.32 -11.05 -3.37
CA SER A 49 -14.67 -11.57 -3.17
C SER A 49 -15.74 -10.77 -3.90
N ASN A 50 -15.50 -9.49 -4.17
CA ASN A 50 -16.41 -8.61 -4.91
C ASN A 50 -16.27 -8.77 -6.44
N LEU A 51 -15.25 -9.47 -6.91
CA LEU A 51 -15.07 -9.72 -8.34
C LEU A 51 -15.97 -10.86 -8.82
N PRO A 52 -16.35 -10.88 -10.11
CA PRO A 52 -16.94 -12.05 -10.73
C PRO A 52 -16.07 -13.30 -10.52
N LYS A 53 -16.69 -14.48 -10.38
CA LYS A 53 -15.97 -15.72 -10.04
C LYS A 53 -14.84 -16.06 -11.02
N ASP A 54 -15.04 -15.81 -12.31
CA ASP A 54 -14.05 -16.03 -13.37
C ASP A 54 -12.85 -15.07 -13.30
N LYS A 55 -12.94 -14.00 -12.50
CA LYS A 55 -11.88 -13.02 -12.27
C LYS A 55 -11.15 -13.21 -10.93
N GLN A 56 -11.72 -13.93 -9.99
CA GLN A 56 -11.14 -14.08 -8.64
C GLN A 56 -9.77 -14.75 -8.65
N ASP A 57 -9.51 -15.66 -9.58
CA ASP A 57 -8.22 -16.33 -9.74
C ASP A 57 -7.26 -15.57 -10.69
N LYS A 58 -7.70 -14.42 -11.22
CA LYS A 58 -6.92 -13.56 -12.11
C LYS A 58 -6.28 -12.37 -11.39
N VAL A 59 -6.36 -12.32 -10.07
CA VAL A 59 -5.78 -11.24 -9.27
C VAL A 59 -4.78 -11.81 -8.26
N ALA A 60 -3.67 -11.09 -8.05
CA ALA A 60 -2.64 -11.48 -7.10
C ALA A 60 -2.18 -10.30 -6.23
N LEU A 61 -1.72 -10.62 -5.02
CA LEU A 61 -1.03 -9.71 -4.13
C LEU A 61 0.42 -10.15 -3.96
N ILE A 62 1.36 -9.35 -4.42
CA ILE A 62 2.78 -9.58 -4.19
C ILE A 62 3.22 -8.80 -2.94
N LEU A 63 3.79 -9.51 -1.99
CA LEU A 63 4.35 -8.94 -0.76
C LEU A 63 5.87 -9.09 -0.75
N HIS A 64 6.59 -7.98 -0.95
CA HIS A 64 8.04 -7.94 -0.78
C HIS A 64 8.35 -7.63 0.69
N THR A 65 8.43 -8.69 1.48
CA THR A 65 8.56 -8.64 2.94
C THR A 65 9.02 -9.98 3.50
N ASP A 66 9.52 -9.99 4.72
CA ASP A 66 9.66 -11.22 5.49
C ASP A 66 8.26 -11.70 5.92
N PRO A 67 7.86 -12.94 5.57
CA PRO A 67 6.52 -13.46 5.87
C PRO A 67 6.24 -13.53 7.38
N ILE A 68 7.29 -13.74 8.19
CA ILE A 68 7.22 -13.82 9.65
C ILE A 68 8.27 -12.87 10.23
N ASP A 69 7.85 -11.93 11.07
CA ASP A 69 8.73 -11.01 11.81
C ASP A 69 8.28 -10.95 13.28
N ASN A 70 9.22 -10.94 14.22
CA ASN A 70 8.92 -10.89 15.66
C ASN A 70 8.11 -9.64 16.08
N ASN A 71 8.17 -8.56 15.30
CA ASN A 71 7.41 -7.32 15.52
C ASN A 71 6.19 -7.20 14.59
N GLY A 72 5.88 -8.26 13.87
CA GLY A 72 4.82 -8.33 12.88
C GLY A 72 3.86 -9.47 13.12
N THR A 73 3.44 -10.08 12.03
CA THR A 73 2.45 -11.15 12.01
C THR A 73 2.97 -12.33 11.18
N ASP A 74 2.52 -13.54 11.45
CA ASP A 74 2.67 -14.68 10.55
C ASP A 74 1.70 -14.50 9.38
N LEU A 75 2.19 -13.87 8.31
CA LEU A 75 1.36 -13.48 7.17
C LEU A 75 0.82 -14.68 6.38
N PRO A 76 1.57 -15.78 6.17
CA PRO A 76 1.03 -17.00 5.58
C PRO A 76 -0.17 -17.56 6.33
N VAL A 77 -0.10 -17.65 7.66
CA VAL A 77 -1.22 -18.13 8.49
C VAL A 77 -2.42 -17.20 8.40
N VAL A 78 -2.20 -15.89 8.39
CA VAL A 78 -3.30 -14.92 8.24
C VAL A 78 -3.93 -15.03 6.86
N ALA A 79 -3.14 -15.14 5.79
CA ALA A 79 -3.65 -15.26 4.44
C ALA A 79 -4.51 -16.53 4.26
N ASP A 80 -4.01 -17.67 4.75
CA ASP A 80 -4.74 -18.95 4.71
C ASP A 80 -6.04 -18.91 5.52
N ALA A 81 -6.01 -18.30 6.70
CA ALA A 81 -7.20 -18.16 7.55
C ALA A 81 -8.27 -17.23 6.96
N LEU A 82 -7.87 -16.23 6.18
CA LEU A 82 -8.80 -15.31 5.50
C LEU A 82 -9.42 -15.94 4.26
N ASP A 83 -8.62 -16.55 3.41
CA ASP A 83 -9.03 -17.20 2.17
C ASP A 83 -7.86 -18.03 1.59
N PRO A 84 -7.90 -19.36 1.71
CA PRO A 84 -6.81 -20.23 1.22
C PRO A 84 -6.66 -20.24 -0.31
N GLU A 85 -7.65 -19.74 -1.05
CA GLU A 85 -7.60 -19.63 -2.51
C GLU A 85 -7.01 -18.28 -2.98
N MET A 86 -6.79 -17.36 -2.05
CA MET A 86 -6.23 -16.05 -2.35
C MET A 86 -4.78 -16.16 -2.84
N LYS A 87 -4.49 -15.56 -3.98
CA LYS A 87 -3.14 -15.60 -4.58
C LYS A 87 -2.23 -14.55 -3.92
N VAL A 88 -1.51 -14.97 -2.88
CA VAL A 88 -0.49 -14.16 -2.19
C VAL A 88 0.89 -14.70 -2.50
N ILE A 89 1.75 -13.85 -3.08
CA ILE A 89 3.11 -14.21 -3.49
C ILE A 89 4.10 -13.47 -2.59
N PHE A 90 4.93 -14.22 -1.86
CA PHE A 90 5.96 -13.64 -1.01
C PHE A 90 7.30 -13.54 -1.74
N SER A 91 7.80 -12.31 -1.87
CA SER A 91 9.14 -12.02 -2.36
C SER A 91 10.05 -11.72 -1.17
N THR A 92 10.84 -12.72 -0.75
CA THR A 92 11.60 -12.67 0.52
C THR A 92 13.08 -12.32 0.35
N GLN A 93 13.59 -12.40 -0.88
CA GLN A 93 15.00 -12.14 -1.16
C GLN A 93 15.27 -10.64 -1.21
N LYS A 94 16.41 -10.22 -0.65
CA LYS A 94 16.89 -8.85 -0.87
C LYS A 94 17.19 -8.66 -2.35
N LEU A 95 16.48 -7.75 -2.99
CA LEU A 95 16.60 -7.45 -4.40
C LEU A 95 17.54 -6.27 -4.64
N PRO A 96 18.34 -6.30 -5.73
CA PRO A 96 18.99 -5.09 -6.20
C PRO A 96 17.97 -4.08 -6.71
N THR A 97 18.35 -2.81 -6.76
CA THR A 97 17.46 -1.69 -7.11
C THR A 97 16.73 -1.91 -8.43
N GLU A 98 17.41 -2.46 -9.43
CA GLU A 98 16.85 -2.73 -10.76
C GLU A 98 15.73 -3.78 -10.70
N ALA A 99 15.92 -4.84 -9.92
CA ALA A 99 14.92 -5.89 -9.75
C ALA A 99 13.72 -5.40 -8.93
N LEU A 100 13.96 -4.59 -7.90
CA LEU A 100 12.90 -3.95 -7.13
C LEU A 100 12.09 -2.97 -8.00
N ASN A 101 12.74 -2.15 -8.82
CA ASN A 101 12.07 -1.28 -9.78
C ASN A 101 11.18 -2.08 -10.74
N ARG A 102 11.64 -3.25 -11.19
CA ARG A 102 10.81 -4.14 -12.03
C ARG A 102 9.57 -4.64 -11.30
N LEU A 103 9.63 -4.93 -9.99
CA LEU A 103 8.43 -5.28 -9.21
C LEU A 103 7.41 -4.15 -9.19
N TYR A 104 7.86 -2.91 -8.99
CA TYR A 104 6.98 -1.75 -9.10
C TYR A 104 6.32 -1.65 -10.49
N ASN A 105 7.10 -1.88 -11.55
CA ASN A 105 6.62 -1.76 -12.93
C ASN A 105 5.67 -2.89 -13.39
N ILE A 106 5.69 -4.06 -12.76
CA ILE A 106 4.71 -5.14 -13.09
C ILE A 106 3.42 -5.04 -12.28
N ALA A 107 3.41 -4.24 -11.23
CA ALA A 107 2.24 -4.02 -10.40
C ALA A 107 1.28 -3.02 -11.06
N ASP A 108 0.00 -3.27 -10.94
CA ASP A 108 -1.06 -2.37 -11.38
C ASP A 108 -1.33 -1.30 -10.31
N VAL A 109 -1.08 -1.63 -9.05
CA VAL A 109 -1.17 -0.69 -7.93
C VAL A 109 -0.21 -1.07 -6.80
N VAL A 110 0.33 -0.06 -6.12
CA VAL A 110 1.14 -0.25 -4.90
C VAL A 110 0.33 0.18 -3.68
N CYS A 111 0.22 -0.72 -2.70
CA CYS A 111 -0.53 -0.48 -1.48
C CYS A 111 0.41 -0.10 -0.32
N ASN A 112 0.05 0.96 0.41
CA ASN A 112 0.75 1.38 1.62
C ASN A 112 -0.24 1.73 2.74
N PRO A 113 -0.80 0.74 3.44
CA PRO A 113 -1.79 0.95 4.49
C PRO A 113 -1.16 1.29 5.85
N SER A 114 0.04 1.87 5.87
CA SER A 114 0.76 2.20 7.10
C SER A 114 -0.05 3.14 8.00
N SER A 115 -0.15 2.81 9.29
CA SER A 115 -0.81 3.66 10.29
C SER A 115 0.05 4.84 10.76
N ALA A 116 1.35 4.77 10.51
CA ALA A 116 2.31 5.85 10.78
C ALA A 116 3.51 5.73 9.84
N GLU A 117 3.88 6.81 9.19
CA GLU A 117 4.98 6.84 8.23
C GLU A 117 5.72 8.18 8.28
N GLY A 118 7.06 8.12 8.40
CA GLY A 118 7.88 9.33 8.39
C GLY A 118 7.92 9.96 7.00
N PHE A 119 8.33 9.20 5.99
CA PHE A 119 8.38 9.64 4.60
C PHE A 119 7.59 8.73 3.65
N GLY A 120 7.81 7.41 3.72
CA GLY A 120 7.15 6.46 2.83
C GLY A 120 7.95 6.21 1.54
N LEU A 121 9.18 5.70 1.66
CA LEU A 121 10.04 5.45 0.50
C LEU A 121 9.37 4.58 -0.56
N SER A 122 8.68 3.51 -0.17
CA SER A 122 7.98 2.63 -1.11
C SER A 122 6.88 3.33 -1.90
N HIS A 123 6.24 4.35 -1.31
CA HIS A 123 5.27 5.18 -2.01
C HIS A 123 5.95 6.06 -3.07
N MET A 124 7.07 6.71 -2.70
CA MET A 124 7.87 7.50 -3.63
C MET A 124 8.41 6.64 -4.78
N GLU A 125 8.95 5.45 -4.47
CA GLU A 125 9.48 4.51 -5.47
C GLU A 125 8.41 4.08 -6.47
N ALA A 126 7.18 3.82 -5.99
CA ALA A 126 6.03 3.52 -6.84
C ALA A 126 5.71 4.66 -7.80
N MET A 127 5.63 5.89 -7.29
CA MET A 127 5.36 7.08 -8.11
C MET A 127 6.47 7.32 -9.14
N MET A 128 7.75 7.16 -8.76
CA MET A 128 8.88 7.26 -9.68
C MET A 128 8.85 6.20 -10.78
N SER A 129 8.27 5.03 -10.49
CA SER A 129 8.06 3.95 -11.46
C SER A 129 6.81 4.16 -12.34
N GLY A 130 6.02 5.19 -12.06
CA GLY A 130 4.76 5.47 -12.76
C GLY A 130 3.61 4.56 -12.35
N THR A 131 3.76 3.82 -11.24
CA THR A 131 2.74 2.91 -10.72
C THR A 131 1.84 3.66 -9.74
N PRO A 132 0.51 3.65 -9.93
CA PRO A 132 -0.41 4.30 -9.01
C PRO A 132 -0.37 3.66 -7.62
N THR A 133 -0.77 4.43 -6.63
CA THR A 133 -0.72 4.00 -5.23
C THR A 133 -2.06 4.09 -4.54
N ILE A 134 -2.28 3.20 -3.57
CA ILE A 134 -3.33 3.30 -2.55
C ILE A 134 -2.61 3.46 -1.21
N ALA A 135 -2.83 4.55 -0.49
CA ALA A 135 -2.07 4.79 0.71
C ALA A 135 -2.85 5.54 1.78
N THR A 136 -2.57 5.24 3.04
CA THR A 136 -3.19 5.92 4.19
C THR A 136 -2.72 7.37 4.28
N VAL A 137 -3.64 8.27 4.56
CA VAL A 137 -3.36 9.71 4.76
C VAL A 137 -2.74 9.92 6.12
N VAL A 138 -1.43 9.64 6.23
CA VAL A 138 -0.67 9.77 7.49
C VAL A 138 0.75 10.23 7.22
N GLY A 139 1.29 11.04 8.11
CA GLY A 139 2.68 11.49 8.08
C GLY A 139 3.14 11.94 6.69
N GLY A 140 4.34 11.53 6.28
CA GLY A 140 4.90 11.93 4.98
C GLY A 140 4.20 11.32 3.75
N LEU A 141 3.31 10.35 3.90
CA LEU A 141 2.52 9.85 2.77
C LEU A 141 1.55 10.92 2.25
N GLN A 142 0.90 11.66 3.16
CA GLN A 142 -0.04 12.71 2.79
C GLN A 142 0.62 13.82 1.96
N ASP A 143 1.89 14.15 2.25
CA ASP A 143 2.64 15.19 1.54
C ASP A 143 2.90 14.82 0.08
N GLN A 144 2.90 13.52 -0.23
CA GLN A 144 3.16 12.99 -1.55
C GLN A 144 1.88 12.80 -2.39
N MET A 145 0.72 12.94 -1.79
CA MET A 145 -0.57 12.69 -2.45
C MET A 145 -1.06 13.85 -3.32
N GLY A 146 -0.40 15.01 -3.25
CA GLY A 146 -0.75 16.16 -4.09
C GLY A 146 -2.12 16.76 -3.76
N PHE A 147 -2.47 16.81 -2.49
CA PHE A 147 -3.70 17.48 -2.05
C PHE A 147 -3.69 18.96 -2.40
N THR A 148 -4.85 19.48 -2.82
CA THR A 148 -5.04 20.90 -3.12
C THR A 148 -6.15 21.48 -2.28
N ASN A 149 -6.00 22.76 -1.94
CA ASN A 149 -7.05 23.54 -1.29
C ASN A 149 -8.18 23.91 -2.29
N LYS A 150 -9.21 24.60 -1.79
CA LYS A 150 -10.35 25.04 -2.63
C LYS A 150 -9.97 25.97 -3.78
N SER A 151 -8.83 26.65 -3.66
CA SER A 151 -8.28 27.50 -4.72
C SER A 151 -7.47 26.75 -5.76
N GLY A 152 -7.24 25.44 -5.56
CA GLY A 152 -6.44 24.59 -6.44
C GLY A 152 -4.94 24.66 -6.20
N GLU A 153 -4.50 25.29 -5.11
CA GLU A 153 -3.10 25.37 -4.71
C GLU A 153 -2.72 24.14 -3.88
N TYR A 154 -1.49 23.64 -4.03
CA TYR A 154 -1.01 22.51 -3.23
C TYR A 154 -0.97 22.87 -1.75
N ILE A 155 -1.50 21.98 -0.92
CA ILE A 155 -1.40 22.06 0.53
C ILE A 155 0.05 21.80 0.93
N THR A 156 0.58 22.70 1.78
CA THR A 156 1.96 22.67 2.26
C THR A 156 1.99 22.69 3.79
N ILE A 157 3.17 22.48 4.37
CA ILE A 157 3.33 22.53 5.83
C ILE A 157 2.84 23.86 6.45
N LYS A 158 2.77 24.93 5.69
CA LYS A 158 2.29 26.25 6.15
C LYS A 158 0.78 26.29 6.38
N ASP A 159 0.06 25.36 5.78
CA ASP A 159 -1.39 25.25 5.89
C ASP A 159 -1.80 24.48 7.17
N PHE A 160 -0.86 23.74 7.78
CA PHE A 160 -1.09 23.04 9.03
C PHE A 160 -0.94 23.98 10.22
N THR A 161 -1.89 23.93 11.14
CA THR A 161 -1.92 24.75 12.36
C THR A 161 -2.16 23.85 13.58
N GLU A 162 -2.03 24.41 14.79
CA GLU A 162 -2.35 23.69 16.03
C GLU A 162 -3.80 23.17 16.08
N ASN A 163 -4.71 23.87 15.40
CA ASN A 163 -6.12 23.51 15.34
C ASN A 163 -6.48 22.61 14.14
N VAL A 164 -5.56 22.39 13.22
CA VAL A 164 -5.72 21.59 12.02
C VAL A 164 -4.52 20.65 11.92
N PRO A 165 -4.55 19.52 12.63
CA PRO A 165 -3.47 18.56 12.60
C PRO A 165 -3.34 17.89 11.22
N SER A 166 -2.17 17.35 10.93
CA SER A 166 -1.96 16.49 9.78
C SER A 166 -2.96 15.32 9.76
N ASN A 167 -3.21 14.73 8.61
CA ASN A 167 -4.24 13.70 8.38
C ASN A 167 -5.67 14.12 8.77
N SER A 168 -5.94 15.42 8.78
CA SER A 168 -7.28 15.96 8.99
C SER A 168 -8.02 16.15 7.68
N THR A 169 -9.17 15.53 7.53
CA THR A 169 -10.05 15.70 6.36
C THR A 169 -10.51 17.15 6.17
N GLY A 170 -10.51 17.95 7.22
CA GLY A 170 -10.90 19.37 7.16
C GLY A 170 -9.92 20.27 6.43
N LEU A 171 -8.63 19.93 6.45
CA LEU A 171 -7.58 20.68 5.76
C LEU A 171 -7.28 20.09 4.39
N MET A 172 -7.20 18.75 4.32
CA MET A 172 -6.94 18.07 3.07
C MET A 172 -8.09 18.36 2.13
N GLY A 173 -7.79 19.03 1.02
CA GLY A 173 -8.77 19.47 0.05
C GLY A 173 -9.54 18.30 -0.57
N GLU A 174 -10.54 18.64 -1.34
CA GLU A 174 -11.41 17.67 -2.01
C GLU A 174 -10.69 16.94 -3.18
N LYS A 175 -9.50 17.40 -3.56
CA LYS A 175 -8.75 16.87 -4.70
C LYS A 175 -7.34 16.45 -4.29
N HIS A 176 -6.90 15.37 -4.88
CA HIS A 176 -5.56 14.81 -4.76
C HIS A 176 -4.99 14.49 -6.14
N GLY A 177 -3.71 14.14 -6.21
CA GLY A 177 -3.06 13.73 -7.45
C GLY A 177 -3.69 12.45 -8.02
N CYS A 178 -3.76 12.36 -9.35
CA CYS A 178 -4.34 11.19 -10.05
C CYS A 178 -3.48 9.92 -9.92
N TRP A 179 -2.30 10.03 -9.34
CA TRP A 179 -1.36 8.91 -9.12
C TRP A 179 -1.57 8.17 -7.80
N THR A 180 -2.47 8.64 -6.95
CA THR A 180 -2.71 8.04 -5.64
C THR A 180 -4.20 8.02 -5.31
N TYR A 181 -4.62 6.99 -4.57
CA TYR A 181 -5.93 6.93 -3.92
C TYR A 181 -5.71 7.03 -2.40
N PRO A 182 -6.23 8.07 -1.75
CA PRO A 182 -6.07 8.28 -0.32
C PRO A 182 -7.02 7.40 0.49
N LEU A 183 -6.49 6.65 1.44
CA LEU A 183 -7.26 5.97 2.47
C LEU A 183 -7.33 6.88 3.70
N TRP A 184 -8.51 7.37 4.00
CA TRP A 184 -8.70 8.25 5.15
C TRP A 184 -8.78 7.44 6.43
N PRO A 185 -7.92 7.71 7.43
CA PRO A 185 -8.00 7.03 8.70
C PRO A 185 -9.29 7.45 9.43
N ASN A 186 -10.12 6.49 9.77
CA ASN A 186 -11.35 6.70 10.54
C ASN A 186 -11.21 6.25 12.00
N GLN A 187 -10.08 5.65 12.35
CA GLN A 187 -9.74 5.25 13.71
C GLN A 187 -8.39 5.82 14.10
N SER A 188 -8.29 6.31 15.34
CA SER A 188 -7.04 6.71 15.95
C SER A 188 -6.85 5.92 17.23
N ILE A 189 -5.83 5.09 17.28
CA ILE A 189 -5.52 4.24 18.42
C ILE A 189 -4.23 4.74 19.05
N GLN A 190 -4.24 4.92 20.37
CA GLN A 190 -3.01 5.25 21.08
C GLN A 190 -1.98 4.15 20.89
N GLY A 191 -0.75 4.53 20.61
CA GLY A 191 0.37 3.62 20.39
C GLY A 191 0.65 2.70 21.56
N SER A 192 1.64 1.85 21.40
CA SER A 192 2.03 0.86 22.43
C SER A 192 2.48 1.54 23.73
N PRO A 193 2.55 0.80 24.86
CA PRO A 193 3.08 1.31 26.12
C PRO A 193 4.48 1.92 26.03
N SER A 194 5.29 1.46 25.07
CA SER A 194 6.63 2.03 24.80
C SER A 194 6.60 3.37 24.04
N THR A 195 5.49 3.67 23.36
CA THR A 195 5.31 4.90 22.58
C THR A 195 3.88 5.45 22.76
N PRO A 196 3.48 5.78 24.01
CA PRO A 196 2.09 6.12 24.33
C PRO A 196 1.61 7.45 23.73
N TYR A 197 2.53 8.25 23.22
CA TYR A 197 2.28 9.55 22.59
C TYR A 197 2.13 9.45 21.06
N ILE A 198 2.33 8.29 20.48
CA ILE A 198 2.16 8.07 19.04
C ILE A 198 0.79 7.43 18.82
N TYR A 199 -0.04 8.09 18.03
CA TYR A 199 -1.32 7.53 17.60
C TYR A 199 -1.15 6.78 16.27
N ASP A 200 -1.66 5.57 16.24
CA ASP A 200 -1.85 4.81 15.00
C ASP A 200 -3.16 5.27 14.35
N SER A 201 -3.08 5.75 13.13
CA SER A 201 -4.24 6.15 12.33
C SER A 201 -4.55 5.09 11.30
N ARG A 202 -5.74 4.49 11.36
CA ARG A 202 -6.09 3.34 10.52
C ARG A 202 -7.36 3.59 9.71
N PRO A 203 -7.37 3.21 8.42
CA PRO A 203 -8.60 3.05 7.66
C PRO A 203 -9.36 1.80 8.12
N THR A 204 -10.61 1.67 7.73
CA THR A 204 -11.33 0.40 7.86
C THR A 204 -11.07 -0.53 6.68
N ILE A 205 -11.46 -1.79 6.81
CA ILE A 205 -11.36 -2.78 5.71
C ILE A 205 -12.30 -2.42 4.56
N GLU A 206 -13.33 -1.63 4.83
CA GLU A 206 -14.32 -1.19 3.83
C GLU A 206 -13.81 -0.04 2.95
N ASP A 207 -12.76 0.65 3.38
CA ASP A 207 -12.09 1.71 2.62
C ASP A 207 -11.16 1.11 1.56
#